data_e7306d31cacedf2248fad412357b2fd8
#
_entry.id   e7306d31cacedf2248fad412357b2fd8
#
_cell.length_a   1.000
_cell.length_b   1.000
_cell.length_c   1.000
_cell.angle_alpha   90.00
_cell.angle_beta   90.00
_cell.angle_gamma   90.00
#
_symmetry.space_group_name_H-M   'P 1'
#
loop_
_entity.id
_entity.type
_entity.pdbx_description
1 polymer ?
#
loop_
_entity_poly.entity_id
_entity_poly.type
_entity_poly.pdbx_seq_one_letter_code
_entity_poly.pdbx_strand_id
1 'polypeptide(L)'
;RAAVERDKWNINPPFTSPTNGFFFSADTIEELAAKIQKGHEFQRVPLSYLTETVAKWNSYVDKGKDPEFARGTDAPMHRIDTPPFYAASMYPVWHDSYGGLRINGRTQVIDMQGEPIPGLYAGGESSGGGNQHGLGRALVHGYIAGSNAAREGTT
;
A
#
# COMPACT_ATOMS: atom_id res chain seq x y z
N ARG A 1 -5.39 0.10 18.76
CA ARG A 1 -6.46 -0.93 19.02
C ARG A 1 -6.70 -1.78 17.77
N ALA A 2 -6.90 -1.19 16.59
CA ALA A 2 -7.23 -1.94 15.38
C ALA A 2 -6.19 -3.02 15.01
N ALA A 3 -4.89 -2.78 15.19
CA ALA A 3 -3.86 -3.75 14.90
C ALA A 3 -3.86 -4.92 15.90
N VAL A 4 -4.09 -4.63 17.19
CA VAL A 4 -4.14 -5.64 18.25
C VAL A 4 -5.45 -6.43 18.21
N GLU A 5 -6.56 -5.79 17.88
CA GLU A 5 -7.85 -6.50 17.70
C GLU A 5 -7.84 -7.38 16.46
N ARG A 6 -7.09 -7.00 15.43
CA ARG A 6 -6.93 -7.83 14.22
C ARG A 6 -6.22 -9.15 14.51
N ASP A 7 -5.40 -9.24 15.55
CA ASP A 7 -4.77 -10.48 16.00
C ASP A 7 -5.79 -11.57 16.36
N LYS A 8 -6.96 -11.18 16.85
CA LYS A 8 -8.06 -12.12 17.16
C LYS A 8 -8.69 -12.75 15.93
N TRP A 9 -8.52 -12.11 14.78
CA TRP A 9 -9.13 -12.50 13.51
C TRP A 9 -8.13 -13.08 12.53
N ASN A 10 -6.84 -12.99 12.83
CA ASN A 10 -5.82 -13.42 11.90
C ASN A 10 -5.49 -14.88 12.10
N ILE A 11 -5.81 -15.64 11.07
CA ILE A 11 -5.57 -17.08 10.99
C ILE A 11 -4.10 -17.43 10.65
N ASN A 12 -3.25 -16.45 10.42
CA ASN A 12 -1.86 -16.63 10.01
C ASN A 12 -0.86 -16.10 11.05
N PRO A 13 -0.75 -16.68 12.25
CA PRO A 13 0.41 -16.45 13.08
C PRO A 13 1.68 -16.88 12.32
N PRO A 14 2.84 -16.28 12.49
CA PRO A 14 3.20 -15.36 13.57
C PRO A 14 3.16 -13.88 13.21
N PHE A 15 2.69 -13.50 12.00
CA PHE A 15 2.89 -12.16 11.46
C PHE A 15 2.06 -11.05 12.12
N THR A 16 1.11 -11.39 12.95
CA THR A 16 0.18 -10.44 13.55
C THR A 16 0.14 -10.46 15.06
N SER A 17 0.86 -11.37 15.71
CA SER A 17 0.98 -11.37 17.15
C SER A 17 1.86 -10.19 17.62
N PRO A 18 1.44 -9.42 18.65
CA PRO A 18 2.28 -8.39 19.26
C PRO A 18 3.61 -8.90 19.81
N THR A 19 3.73 -10.22 19.96
CA THR A 19 4.94 -10.88 20.51
C THR A 19 5.93 -11.35 19.46
N ASN A 20 5.62 -11.21 18.17
CA ASN A 20 6.45 -11.77 17.10
C ASN A 20 7.48 -10.79 16.49
N GLY A 21 7.64 -9.60 17.05
CA GLY A 21 8.57 -8.59 16.55
C GLY A 21 8.09 -7.74 15.38
N PHE A 22 6.83 -7.88 14.93
CA PHE A 22 6.25 -7.06 13.87
C PHE A 22 5.27 -6.00 14.37
N PHE A 23 4.60 -6.27 15.49
CA PHE A 23 3.66 -5.35 16.13
C PHE A 23 4.07 -5.10 17.57
N PHE A 24 4.00 -3.86 17.96
CA PHE A 24 4.37 -3.39 19.30
C PHE A 24 3.31 -2.48 19.87
N SER A 25 3.13 -2.49 21.19
CA SER A 25 2.29 -1.53 21.90
C SER A 25 2.94 -1.09 23.21
N ALA A 26 2.72 0.15 23.60
CA ALA A 26 3.20 0.73 24.85
C ALA A 26 2.37 1.95 25.26
N ASP A 27 2.48 2.34 26.54
CA ASP A 27 1.78 3.53 27.06
C ASP A 27 2.59 4.81 26.86
N THR A 28 3.89 4.71 26.52
CA THR A 28 4.73 5.85 26.14
C THR A 28 5.47 5.58 24.83
N ILE A 29 5.91 6.65 24.17
CA ILE A 29 6.70 6.55 22.92
C ILE A 29 8.09 5.97 23.23
N GLU A 30 8.67 6.31 24.37
CA GLU A 30 9.96 5.80 24.84
C GLU A 30 9.92 4.28 25.09
N GLU A 31 8.89 3.80 25.76
CA GLU A 31 8.68 2.36 25.95
C GLU A 31 8.43 1.63 24.62
N LEU A 32 7.64 2.25 23.74
CA LEU A 32 7.40 1.69 22.42
C LEU A 32 8.70 1.54 21.64
N ALA A 33 9.52 2.58 21.64
CA ALA A 33 10.83 2.59 21.03
C ALA A 33 11.73 1.49 21.60
N ALA A 34 11.78 1.35 22.93
CA ALA A 34 12.56 0.31 23.60
C ALA A 34 12.11 -1.12 23.22
N LYS A 35 10.79 -1.33 23.11
CA LYS A 35 10.23 -2.63 22.68
C LYS A 35 10.59 -2.94 21.24
N ILE A 36 10.53 -1.98 20.33
CA ILE A 36 10.91 -2.14 18.92
C ILE A 36 12.38 -2.54 18.83
N GLN A 37 13.27 -1.83 19.49
CA GLN A 37 14.71 -2.12 19.42
C GLN A 37 15.07 -3.49 19.98
N LYS A 38 14.40 -3.91 21.05
CA LYS A 38 14.62 -5.23 21.64
C LYS A 38 14.01 -6.36 20.82
N GLY A 39 12.88 -6.11 20.17
CA GLY A 39 12.07 -7.11 19.50
C GLY A 39 12.39 -7.30 18.02
N HIS A 40 13.15 -6.41 17.38
CA HIS A 40 13.44 -6.47 15.95
C HIS A 40 14.95 -6.53 15.68
N GLU A 41 15.44 -7.70 15.29
CA GLU A 41 16.87 -7.95 15.05
C GLU A 41 17.49 -7.07 13.96
N PHE A 42 16.68 -6.58 13.01
CA PHE A 42 17.11 -5.69 11.93
C PHE A 42 17.05 -4.21 12.29
N GLN A 43 16.56 -3.86 13.47
CA GLN A 43 16.47 -2.46 13.88
C GLN A 43 17.85 -1.89 14.18
N ARG A 44 18.36 -1.07 13.29
CA ARG A 44 19.69 -0.43 13.39
C ARG A 44 19.63 1.06 13.68
N VAL A 45 18.45 1.65 13.67
CA VAL A 45 18.26 3.08 13.89
C VAL A 45 18.13 3.34 15.39
N PRO A 46 18.84 4.34 15.96
CA PRO A 46 18.72 4.70 17.37
C PRO A 46 17.28 5.07 17.75
N LEU A 47 16.89 4.70 18.95
CA LEU A 47 15.51 4.88 19.44
C LEU A 47 15.10 6.33 19.67
N SER A 48 16.06 7.21 19.92
CA SER A 48 15.83 8.65 20.06
C SER A 48 15.11 9.24 18.84
N TYR A 49 15.36 8.68 17.66
CA TYR A 49 14.70 9.14 16.44
C TYR A 49 13.18 8.94 16.44
N LEU A 50 12.65 7.91 17.10
CA LEU A 50 11.19 7.74 17.16
C LEU A 50 10.55 8.85 17.99
N THR A 51 11.09 9.12 19.18
CA THR A 51 10.58 10.17 20.07
C THR A 51 10.68 11.55 19.40
N GLU A 52 11.83 11.86 18.80
CA GLU A 52 12.05 13.10 18.06
C GLU A 52 11.09 13.22 16.86
N THR A 53 10.89 12.14 16.11
CA THR A 53 9.99 12.11 14.95
C THR A 53 8.55 12.37 15.35
N VAL A 54 8.07 11.75 16.43
CA VAL A 54 6.72 11.97 16.95
C VAL A 54 6.54 13.41 17.45
N ALA A 55 7.51 13.94 18.19
CA ALA A 55 7.48 15.33 18.63
C ALA A 55 7.44 16.31 17.46
N LYS A 56 8.26 16.07 16.45
CA LYS A 56 8.32 16.86 15.20
C LYS A 56 6.99 16.79 14.44
N TRP A 57 6.44 15.58 14.26
CA TRP A 57 5.13 15.39 13.65
C TRP A 57 4.04 16.17 14.39
N ASN A 58 3.96 16.05 15.70
CA ASN A 58 2.98 16.77 16.51
C ASN A 58 3.12 18.29 16.35
N SER A 59 4.35 18.81 16.22
CA SER A 59 4.57 20.23 15.93
C SER A 59 4.07 20.66 14.55
N TYR A 60 4.08 19.75 13.56
CA TYR A 60 3.53 20.02 12.24
C TYR A 60 2.01 20.03 12.26
N VAL A 61 1.40 19.10 13.02
CA VAL A 61 -0.05 19.09 13.24
C VAL A 61 -0.51 20.41 13.85
N ASP A 62 0.19 20.91 14.88
CA ASP A 62 -0.11 22.18 15.54
C ASP A 62 -0.02 23.38 14.59
N LYS A 63 0.89 23.33 13.63
CA LYS A 63 1.09 24.36 12.60
C LYS A 63 0.15 24.20 11.39
N GLY A 64 -0.59 23.09 11.31
CA GLY A 64 -1.48 22.79 10.20
C GLY A 64 -0.76 22.54 8.85
N LYS A 65 0.54 22.25 8.87
CA LYS A 65 1.33 21.98 7.66
C LYS A 65 2.54 21.09 7.93
N ASP A 66 2.90 20.30 6.95
CA ASP A 66 4.13 19.52 6.91
C ASP A 66 5.15 20.22 6.00
N PRO A 67 6.16 20.90 6.56
CA PRO A 67 7.16 21.64 5.76
C PRO A 67 8.24 20.75 5.17
N GLU A 68 8.34 19.50 5.62
CA GLU A 68 9.43 18.60 5.23
C GLU A 68 9.04 17.75 4.01
N PHE A 69 7.82 17.23 3.98
CA PHE A 69 7.34 16.35 2.92
C PHE A 69 6.17 16.93 2.13
N ALA A 70 5.78 18.17 2.41
CA ALA A 70 4.68 18.87 1.72
C ALA A 70 3.39 18.03 1.64
N ARG A 71 3.04 17.34 2.74
CA ARG A 71 1.80 16.55 2.80
C ARG A 71 0.62 17.41 2.42
N GLY A 72 -0.23 16.91 1.54
CA GLY A 72 -1.43 17.60 1.09
C GLY A 72 -2.40 17.90 2.25
N THR A 73 -3.14 18.99 2.13
CA THR A 73 -4.13 19.44 3.14
C THR A 73 -5.46 18.71 3.07
N ASP A 74 -5.67 17.90 2.04
CA ASP A 74 -6.85 17.06 1.81
C ASP A 74 -6.94 15.85 2.75
N ALA A 75 -5.84 15.46 3.39
CA ALA A 75 -5.81 14.42 4.42
C ALA A 75 -5.62 15.05 5.80
N PRO A 76 -6.53 14.80 6.77
CA PRO A 76 -6.42 15.38 8.11
C PRO A 76 -5.12 14.93 8.78
N MET A 77 -4.48 15.85 9.48
CA MET A 77 -3.32 15.59 10.31
C MET A 77 -3.77 15.43 11.76
N HIS A 78 -3.42 14.31 12.39
CA HIS A 78 -3.75 14.03 13.77
C HIS A 78 -2.49 13.90 14.62
N ARG A 79 -2.54 14.37 15.85
CA ARG A 79 -1.45 14.20 16.81
C ARG A 79 -1.32 12.73 17.21
N ILE A 80 -0.11 12.35 17.53
CA ILE A 80 0.23 11.07 18.16
C ILE A 80 0.54 11.38 19.62
N ASP A 81 -0.49 11.44 20.46
CA ASP A 81 -0.38 11.89 21.86
C ASP A 81 -1.28 11.13 22.84
N THR A 82 -2.08 10.18 22.36
CA THR A 82 -3.02 9.45 23.21
C THR A 82 -2.64 7.96 23.29
N PRO A 83 -2.27 7.46 24.47
CA PRO A 83 -1.97 6.05 24.67
C PRO A 83 -3.23 5.16 24.57
N PRO A 84 -3.08 3.85 24.38
CA PRO A 84 -1.81 3.17 24.09
C PRO A 84 -1.31 3.42 22.67
N PHE A 85 0.00 3.54 22.51
CA PHE A 85 0.66 3.70 21.21
C PHE A 85 0.93 2.35 20.58
N TYR A 86 0.85 2.29 19.26
CA TYR A 86 1.08 1.08 18.47
C TYR A 86 2.11 1.34 17.38
N ALA A 87 2.95 0.35 17.12
CA ALA A 87 3.85 0.35 15.99
C ALA A 87 3.76 -0.97 15.22
N ALA A 88 3.93 -0.88 13.90
CA ALA A 88 4.03 -2.03 13.02
C ALA A 88 5.25 -1.90 12.13
N SER A 89 5.95 -3.02 11.89
CA SER A 89 7.03 -3.06 10.89
C SER A 89 6.43 -2.95 9.49
N MET A 90 6.92 -1.98 8.72
CA MET A 90 6.46 -1.73 7.35
C MET A 90 7.66 -1.71 6.40
N TYR A 91 7.49 -2.33 5.25
CA TYR A 91 8.49 -2.34 4.19
C TYR A 91 7.87 -1.80 2.91
N PRO A 92 8.57 -0.96 2.15
CA PRO A 92 8.12 -0.58 0.82
C PRO A 92 8.14 -1.81 -0.09
N VAL A 93 7.04 -2.04 -0.77
CA VAL A 93 6.91 -3.15 -1.74
C VAL A 93 6.37 -2.61 -3.05
N TRP A 94 6.82 -3.20 -4.15
CA TRP A 94 6.16 -3.04 -5.44
C TRP A 94 4.92 -3.92 -5.43
N HIS A 95 3.76 -3.31 -5.58
CA HIS A 95 2.50 -4.04 -5.53
C HIS A 95 1.80 -4.03 -6.88
N ASP A 96 1.68 -2.86 -7.51
CA ASP A 96 0.94 -2.69 -8.77
C ASP A 96 1.77 -1.96 -9.81
N SER A 97 1.56 -2.32 -11.08
CA SER A 97 2.07 -1.57 -12.20
C SER A 97 0.95 -0.76 -12.87
N TYR A 98 1.14 0.55 -12.99
CA TYR A 98 0.24 1.43 -13.74
C TYR A 98 0.67 1.62 -15.18
N GLY A 99 1.90 1.25 -15.51
CA GLY A 99 2.41 1.15 -16.88
C GLY A 99 1.97 -0.15 -17.54
N GLY A 100 1.95 -0.18 -18.88
CA GLY A 100 1.60 -1.38 -19.61
C GLY A 100 1.16 -1.07 -21.05
N LEU A 101 0.70 -2.10 -21.73
CA LEU A 101 0.23 -1.98 -23.10
C LEU A 101 -1.00 -1.04 -23.19
N ARG A 102 -0.99 -0.15 -24.16
CA ARG A 102 -2.16 0.68 -24.47
C ARG A 102 -3.25 -0.19 -25.05
N ILE A 103 -4.45 -0.11 -24.50
CA ILE A 103 -5.61 -0.88 -24.97
C ILE A 103 -6.79 0.04 -25.28
N ASN A 104 -7.69 -0.41 -26.16
CA ASN A 104 -9.00 0.20 -26.38
C ASN A 104 -10.08 -0.42 -25.46
N GLY A 105 -11.33 0.06 -25.57
CA GLY A 105 -12.47 -0.46 -24.80
C GLY A 105 -12.83 -1.94 -25.08
N ARG A 106 -12.27 -2.54 -26.11
CA ARG A 106 -12.38 -3.97 -26.43
C ARG A 106 -11.19 -4.78 -25.93
N THR A 107 -10.28 -4.15 -25.17
CA THR A 107 -9.01 -4.72 -24.67
C THR A 107 -8.01 -5.14 -25.76
N GLN A 108 -8.21 -4.70 -27.00
CA GLN A 108 -7.23 -4.88 -28.07
C GLN A 108 -6.05 -3.94 -27.84
N VAL A 109 -4.84 -4.45 -28.02
CA VAL A 109 -3.61 -3.65 -27.93
C VAL A 109 -3.54 -2.69 -29.12
N ILE A 110 -3.19 -1.44 -28.83
CA ILE A 110 -3.08 -0.36 -29.81
C ILE A 110 -1.61 -0.11 -30.11
N ASP A 111 -1.28 -0.06 -31.39
CA ASP A 111 0.08 0.24 -31.86
C ASP A 111 0.46 1.72 -31.70
N MET A 112 1.63 2.09 -32.19
CA MET A 112 2.17 3.47 -32.13
C MET A 112 1.43 4.43 -33.09
N GLN A 113 0.71 3.90 -34.06
CA GLN A 113 -0.10 4.65 -35.03
C GLN A 113 -1.53 4.90 -34.52
N GLY A 114 -1.92 4.19 -33.45
CA GLY A 114 -3.24 4.29 -32.84
C GLY A 114 -4.22 3.21 -33.32
N GLU A 115 -3.76 2.23 -34.11
CA GLU A 115 -4.59 1.17 -34.66
C GLU A 115 -4.50 -0.11 -33.80
N PRO A 116 -5.61 -0.88 -33.72
CA PRO A 116 -5.60 -2.16 -33.03
C PRO A 116 -4.68 -3.17 -33.73
N ILE A 117 -3.84 -3.84 -32.97
CA ILE A 117 -3.03 -4.97 -33.45
C ILE A 117 -3.94 -6.20 -33.52
N PRO A 118 -4.20 -6.76 -34.73
CA PRO A 118 -5.10 -7.88 -34.89
C PRO A 118 -4.72 -9.11 -34.06
N GLY A 119 -5.69 -9.69 -33.36
CA GLY A 119 -5.49 -10.88 -32.53
C GLY A 119 -4.73 -10.65 -31.22
N LEU A 120 -4.29 -9.42 -30.92
CA LEU A 120 -3.54 -9.13 -29.69
C LEU A 120 -4.42 -8.41 -28.67
N TYR A 121 -4.58 -9.03 -27.52
CA TYR A 121 -5.36 -8.52 -26.38
C TYR A 121 -4.49 -8.41 -25.12
N ALA A 122 -4.79 -7.45 -24.27
CA ALA A 122 -4.14 -7.32 -22.97
C ALA A 122 -5.14 -6.91 -21.88
N GLY A 123 -4.89 -7.35 -20.65
CA GLY A 123 -5.77 -7.04 -19.53
C GLY A 123 -5.07 -7.13 -18.18
N GLY A 124 -5.76 -6.70 -17.12
CA GLY A 124 -5.17 -6.62 -15.79
C GLY A 124 -3.98 -5.67 -15.76
N GLU A 125 -2.93 -6.04 -15.04
CA GLU A 125 -1.71 -5.23 -14.93
C GLU A 125 -0.88 -5.14 -16.22
N SER A 126 -1.08 -6.06 -17.17
CA SER A 126 -0.42 -5.98 -18.48
C SER A 126 -0.90 -4.79 -19.31
N SER A 127 -2.06 -4.23 -19.01
CA SER A 127 -2.59 -3.03 -19.65
C SER A 127 -2.30 -1.78 -18.84
N GLY A 128 -1.84 -0.71 -19.48
CA GLY A 128 -1.57 0.58 -18.85
C GLY A 128 -2.80 1.47 -18.67
N GLY A 129 -2.63 2.59 -18.00
CA GLY A 129 -3.57 3.72 -17.98
C GLY A 129 -4.77 3.59 -17.04
N GLY A 130 -4.86 2.57 -16.23
CA GLY A 130 -5.94 2.43 -15.24
C GLY A 130 -5.48 2.76 -13.82
N ASN A 131 -6.36 3.30 -13.01
CA ASN A 131 -6.16 3.53 -11.58
C ASN A 131 -6.82 2.46 -10.69
N GLN A 132 -7.49 1.49 -11.30
CA GLN A 132 -7.94 0.29 -10.61
C GLN A 132 -6.88 -0.81 -10.74
N HIS A 133 -6.70 -1.58 -9.70
CA HIS A 133 -5.73 -2.67 -9.61
C HIS A 133 -6.38 -3.98 -9.12
N GLY A 134 -5.60 -5.05 -9.13
CA GLY A 134 -5.97 -6.33 -8.55
C GLY A 134 -7.02 -7.11 -9.34
N LEU A 135 -7.69 -7.98 -8.61
CA LEU A 135 -8.57 -9.02 -9.17
C LEU A 135 -9.72 -8.46 -10.01
N GLY A 136 -10.33 -7.36 -9.58
CA GLY A 136 -11.46 -6.76 -10.30
C GLY A 136 -11.08 -6.36 -11.72
N ARG A 137 -9.95 -5.67 -11.88
CA ARG A 137 -9.43 -5.27 -13.21
C ARG A 137 -9.07 -6.48 -14.06
N ALA A 138 -8.43 -7.49 -13.46
CA ALA A 138 -8.05 -8.71 -14.17
C ALA A 138 -9.26 -9.48 -14.70
N LEU A 139 -10.30 -9.63 -13.88
CA LEU A 139 -11.53 -10.33 -14.26
C LEU A 139 -12.31 -9.60 -15.38
N VAL A 140 -12.50 -8.29 -15.22
CA VAL A 140 -13.23 -7.49 -16.22
C VAL A 140 -12.50 -7.48 -17.57
N HIS A 141 -11.20 -7.18 -17.56
CA HIS A 141 -10.42 -7.17 -18.81
C HIS A 141 -10.32 -8.58 -19.42
N GLY A 142 -10.14 -9.62 -18.59
CA GLY A 142 -10.11 -11.00 -19.06
C GLY A 142 -11.40 -11.43 -19.72
N TYR A 143 -12.55 -11.07 -19.15
CA TYR A 143 -13.86 -11.35 -19.77
C TYR A 143 -14.03 -10.63 -21.11
N ILE A 144 -13.69 -9.34 -21.18
CA ILE A 144 -13.79 -8.54 -22.41
C ILE A 144 -12.84 -9.08 -23.47
N ALA A 145 -11.57 -9.34 -23.12
CA ALA A 145 -10.56 -9.89 -24.02
C ALA A 145 -10.99 -11.23 -24.62
N GLY A 146 -11.36 -12.17 -23.74
CA GLY A 146 -11.79 -13.50 -24.16
C GLY A 146 -13.03 -13.48 -25.04
N SER A 147 -14.01 -12.63 -24.70
CA SER A 147 -15.24 -12.49 -25.50
C SER A 147 -14.97 -11.91 -26.90
N ASN A 148 -14.05 -10.96 -27.02
CA ASN A 148 -13.70 -10.37 -28.32
C ASN A 148 -12.82 -11.32 -29.15
N ALA A 149 -11.83 -11.94 -28.53
CA ALA A 149 -10.96 -12.90 -29.21
C ALA A 149 -11.74 -14.10 -29.77
N ALA A 150 -12.73 -14.62 -29.03
CA ALA A 150 -13.59 -15.70 -29.51
C ALA A 150 -14.41 -15.31 -30.72
N ARG A 151 -14.87 -14.07 -30.79
CA ARG A 151 -15.63 -13.56 -31.96
C ARG A 151 -14.76 -13.35 -33.19
N GLU A 152 -13.51 -12.91 -33.03
CA GLU A 152 -12.58 -12.72 -34.15
C GLU A 152 -12.06 -14.06 -34.70
N GLY A 153 -11.92 -15.09 -33.84
CA GLY A 153 -11.49 -16.43 -34.27
C GLY A 153 -12.55 -17.24 -35.03
N THR A 154 -13.76 -16.71 -35.17
CA THR A 154 -14.89 -17.38 -35.87
C THR A 154 -15.17 -16.74 -37.27
N THR A 155 -14.38 -15.76 -37.65
CA THR A 155 -14.42 -15.16 -39.01
C THR A 155 -13.22 -15.59 -39.81
#